data_05bf3230f446b96a43038727f161e8a1
#
_entry.id   05bf3230f446b96a43038727f161e8a1
#
_cell.length_a   1.000
_cell.length_b   1.000
_cell.length_c   1.000
_cell.angle_alpha   90.00
_cell.angle_beta   90.00
_cell.angle_gamma   90.00
#
_symmetry.space_group_name_H-M   'P 1'
#
loop_
_entity.id
_entity.type
_entity.pdbx_description
1 polymer ?
#
loop_
_entity_poly.entity_id
_entity_poly.type
_entity_poly.pdbx_seq_one_letter_code
_entity_poly.pdbx_strand_id
1 'polypeptide(L)'
;IAPFNSILEQNAEEIRKATGLPAAVLEHHCNVICEEGEEEKYRNLTETWDSPIIVTTAVQILNTLFSDQKNCIRRMHNLCNSIIIFDEVQAFPVRCTELFNLSVNFLSQFCGTTAVLCSATQPTLASLEENNICKCLEMSGESEKYTKAFKRVEIIDETKNERYPRGMETE
;
A
#
# COMPACT_ATOMS: atom_id res chain seq x y z
N ILE A 1 4.34 -0.96 -2.47
CA ILE A 1 3.54 0.28 -2.42
C ILE A 1 3.55 0.76 -1.00
N ALA A 2 3.96 2.00 -0.74
CA ALA A 2 3.94 2.59 0.58
C ALA A 2 3.20 3.94 0.57
N PRO A 3 2.71 4.41 1.73
CA PRO A 3 1.90 5.63 1.79
C PRO A 3 2.73 6.92 1.70
N PHE A 4 4.01 6.89 2.05
CA PHE A 4 4.87 8.07 2.17
C PHE A 4 6.11 7.98 1.27
N ASN A 5 6.47 9.09 0.61
CA ASN A 5 7.60 9.14 -0.31
C ASN A 5 8.96 8.83 0.36
N SER A 6 9.18 9.31 1.58
CA SER A 6 10.42 9.05 2.33
C SER A 6 10.64 7.56 2.62
N ILE A 7 9.58 6.82 2.86
CA ILE A 7 9.63 5.36 3.05
C ILE A 7 9.91 4.67 1.71
N LEU A 8 9.36 5.19 0.60
CA LEU A 8 9.59 4.62 -0.73
C LEU A 8 11.04 4.71 -1.15
N GLU A 9 11.69 5.86 -0.96
CA GLU A 9 13.11 6.05 -1.27
C GLU A 9 13.99 5.08 -0.47
N GLN A 10 13.73 4.96 0.84
CA GLN A 10 14.45 4.02 1.69
C GLN A 10 14.22 2.56 1.27
N ASN A 11 12.98 2.18 1.01
CA ASN A 11 12.63 0.82 0.60
C ASN A 11 13.27 0.49 -0.76
N ALA A 12 13.26 1.41 -1.72
CA ALA A 12 13.88 1.22 -3.03
C ALA A 12 15.39 0.99 -2.89
N GLU A 13 16.06 1.76 -2.05
CA GLU A 13 17.49 1.61 -1.76
C GLU A 13 17.80 0.22 -1.15
N GLU A 14 17.02 -0.21 -0.16
CA GLU A 14 17.19 -1.52 0.47
C GLU A 14 16.90 -2.67 -0.51
N ILE A 15 15.91 -2.53 -1.39
CA ILE A 15 15.61 -3.52 -2.43
C ILE A 15 16.75 -3.59 -3.44
N ARG A 16 17.32 -2.46 -3.87
CA ARG A 16 18.49 -2.43 -4.76
C ARG A 16 19.68 -3.16 -4.14
N LYS A 17 19.96 -2.92 -2.87
CA LYS A 17 21.04 -3.59 -2.12
C LYS A 17 20.78 -5.09 -2.01
N ALA A 18 19.56 -5.48 -1.62
CA ALA A 18 19.20 -6.86 -1.42
C ALA A 18 19.23 -7.70 -2.71
N THR A 19 18.80 -7.11 -3.82
CA THR A 19 18.76 -7.80 -5.12
C THR A 19 20.09 -7.78 -5.86
N GLY A 20 20.94 -6.80 -5.60
CA GLY A 20 22.15 -6.54 -6.40
C GLY A 20 21.85 -6.09 -7.83
N LEU A 21 20.62 -5.73 -8.14
CA LEU A 21 20.15 -5.36 -9.49
C LEU A 21 19.51 -3.95 -9.46
N PRO A 22 20.30 -2.88 -9.30
CA PRO A 22 19.73 -1.52 -9.16
C PRO A 22 18.92 -1.09 -10.38
N ALA A 23 19.28 -1.51 -11.58
CA ALA A 23 18.56 -1.20 -12.80
C ALA A 23 17.18 -1.89 -12.92
N ALA A 24 16.91 -2.91 -12.10
CA ALA A 24 15.62 -3.60 -12.07
C ALA A 24 14.57 -2.89 -11.20
N VAL A 25 14.96 -1.87 -10.44
CA VAL A 25 14.09 -1.16 -9.49
C VAL A 25 13.72 0.21 -10.02
N LEU A 26 12.48 0.37 -10.42
CA LEU A 26 11.89 1.65 -10.83
C LEU A 26 11.21 2.30 -9.62
N GLU A 27 11.64 3.51 -9.26
CA GLU A 27 10.90 4.37 -8.34
C GLU A 27 9.95 5.27 -9.12
N HIS A 28 8.69 5.34 -8.69
CA HIS A 28 7.70 6.21 -9.31
C HIS A 28 6.85 6.94 -8.26
N HIS A 29 7.30 8.11 -7.89
CA HIS A 29 6.62 9.06 -7.00
C HIS A 29 7.01 10.50 -7.37
N CYS A 30 6.43 11.50 -6.72
CA CYS A 30 6.58 12.92 -7.13
C CYS A 30 7.96 13.52 -6.86
N ASN A 31 8.79 12.89 -6.03
CA ASN A 31 10.09 13.44 -5.60
C ASN A 31 11.29 12.86 -6.37
N VAL A 32 11.07 11.98 -7.35
CA VAL A 32 12.19 11.39 -8.10
C VAL A 32 12.86 12.46 -8.95
N ILE A 33 14.16 12.63 -8.74
CA ILE A 33 15.01 13.51 -9.53
C ILE A 33 15.77 12.63 -10.52
N CYS A 34 15.57 12.88 -11.81
CA CYS A 34 16.29 12.17 -12.86
C CYS A 34 17.68 12.80 -13.07
N GLU A 35 18.66 11.99 -13.42
CA GLU A 35 19.95 12.49 -13.91
C GLU A 35 19.78 13.15 -15.29
N GLU A 36 20.66 14.12 -15.60
CA GLU A 36 20.65 14.81 -16.89
C GLU A 36 20.75 13.79 -18.04
N GLY A 37 19.76 13.83 -18.95
CA GLY A 37 19.71 12.96 -20.12
C GLY A 37 18.98 11.63 -19.92
N GLU A 38 18.51 11.32 -18.71
CA GLU A 38 17.71 10.11 -18.45
C GLU A 38 16.20 10.36 -18.36
N GLU A 39 15.74 11.61 -18.49
CA GLU A 39 14.33 11.98 -18.29
C GLU A 39 13.39 11.25 -19.27
N GLU A 40 13.79 11.09 -20.53
CA GLU A 40 12.95 10.42 -21.54
C GLU A 40 12.81 8.94 -21.23
N LYS A 41 13.89 8.27 -20.87
CA LYS A 41 13.91 6.87 -20.46
C LYS A 41 13.05 6.66 -19.20
N TYR A 42 13.23 7.50 -18.18
CA TYR A 42 12.45 7.46 -16.97
C TYR A 42 10.95 7.68 -17.24
N ARG A 43 10.60 8.66 -18.09
CA ARG A 43 9.22 8.91 -18.51
C ARG A 43 8.61 7.69 -19.16
N ASN A 44 9.30 7.06 -20.10
CA ASN A 44 8.83 5.86 -20.77
C ASN A 44 8.57 4.71 -19.77
N LEU A 45 9.51 4.46 -18.85
CA LEU A 45 9.35 3.45 -17.82
C LEU A 45 8.18 3.74 -16.87
N THR A 46 7.99 5.00 -16.49
CA THR A 46 6.87 5.40 -15.60
C THR A 46 5.52 5.40 -16.28
N GLU A 47 5.47 5.60 -17.61
CA GLU A 47 4.24 5.50 -18.40
C GLU A 47 3.77 4.07 -18.60
N THR A 48 4.68 3.11 -18.63
CA THR A 48 4.36 1.70 -18.89
C THR A 48 4.50 0.81 -17.67
N TRP A 49 5.35 1.18 -16.71
CA TRP A 49 5.79 0.32 -15.61
C TRP A 49 6.49 -0.96 -16.08
N ASP A 50 7.21 -0.87 -17.19
CA ASP A 50 7.99 -1.97 -17.74
C ASP A 50 9.32 -2.12 -16.97
N SER A 51 9.21 -2.56 -15.72
CA SER A 51 10.35 -2.84 -14.83
C SER A 51 10.00 -4.02 -13.93
N PRO A 52 10.96 -4.91 -13.64
CA PRO A 52 10.73 -6.09 -12.78
C PRO A 52 10.24 -5.74 -11.38
N ILE A 53 10.72 -4.63 -10.82
CA ILE A 53 10.36 -4.18 -9.47
C ILE A 53 9.97 -2.70 -9.54
N ILE A 54 8.78 -2.39 -9.05
CA ILE A 54 8.25 -1.03 -9.05
C ILE A 54 7.95 -0.62 -7.62
N VAL A 55 8.57 0.48 -7.18
CA VAL A 55 8.33 1.09 -5.88
C VAL A 55 7.54 2.38 -6.10
N THR A 56 6.31 2.42 -5.60
CA THR A 56 5.38 3.50 -5.92
C THR A 56 4.38 3.78 -4.80
N THR A 57 3.62 4.86 -4.92
CA THR A 57 2.57 5.25 -3.97
C THR A 57 1.23 4.59 -4.28
N ALA A 58 0.37 4.52 -3.25
CA ALA A 58 -1.03 4.12 -3.40
C ALA A 58 -1.79 4.98 -4.42
N VAL A 59 -1.48 6.28 -4.47
CA VAL A 59 -2.09 7.22 -5.41
C VAL A 59 -1.80 6.83 -6.86
N GLN A 60 -0.58 6.38 -7.17
CA GLN A 60 -0.22 5.95 -8.52
C GLN A 60 -0.97 4.67 -8.95
N ILE A 61 -1.21 3.73 -8.02
CA ILE A 61 -2.04 2.54 -8.29
C ILE A 61 -3.49 2.95 -8.58
N LEU A 62 -4.08 3.77 -7.71
CA LEU A 62 -5.46 4.22 -7.90
C LEU A 62 -5.60 5.02 -9.20
N ASN A 63 -4.64 5.87 -9.53
CA ASN A 63 -4.63 6.58 -10.81
C ASN A 63 -4.52 5.62 -12.01
N THR A 64 -3.75 4.55 -11.88
CA THR A 64 -3.63 3.53 -12.94
C THR A 64 -4.96 2.83 -13.21
N LEU A 65 -5.75 2.59 -12.16
CA LEU A 65 -7.02 1.85 -12.26
C LEU A 65 -8.24 2.74 -12.57
N PHE A 66 -8.24 4.01 -12.12
CA PHE A 66 -9.42 4.87 -12.12
C PHE A 66 -9.25 6.20 -12.88
N SER A 67 -8.05 6.52 -13.36
CA SER A 67 -7.83 7.73 -14.16
C SER A 67 -8.23 7.52 -15.62
N ASP A 68 -8.69 8.56 -16.27
CA ASP A 68 -8.94 8.62 -17.71
C ASP A 68 -7.70 8.98 -18.53
N GLN A 69 -6.57 9.22 -17.88
CA GLN A 69 -5.33 9.61 -18.53
C GLN A 69 -4.66 8.40 -19.22
N LYS A 70 -4.35 8.55 -20.51
CA LYS A 70 -3.77 7.48 -21.34
C LYS A 70 -2.46 6.90 -20.79
N ASN A 71 -1.60 7.76 -20.23
CA ASN A 71 -0.33 7.34 -19.61
C ASN A 71 -0.55 6.52 -18.33
N CYS A 72 -1.62 6.77 -17.57
CA CYS A 72 -1.96 5.97 -16.40
C CYS A 72 -2.50 4.59 -16.81
N ILE A 73 -3.41 4.55 -17.78
CA ILE A 73 -4.04 3.31 -18.27
C ILE A 73 -3.02 2.32 -18.82
N ARG A 74 -1.95 2.82 -19.48
CA ARG A 74 -0.89 1.97 -20.05
C ARG A 74 -0.20 1.07 -19.02
N ARG A 75 -0.18 1.44 -17.75
CA ARG A 75 0.44 0.65 -16.65
C ARG A 75 -0.36 -0.59 -16.29
N MET A 76 -1.65 -0.60 -16.60
CA MET A 76 -2.60 -1.64 -16.19
C MET A 76 -2.14 -3.05 -16.55
N HIS A 77 -1.55 -3.25 -17.74
CA HIS A 77 -1.12 -4.57 -18.21
C HIS A 77 -0.02 -5.17 -17.33
N ASN A 78 0.84 -4.34 -16.72
CA ASN A 78 1.91 -4.79 -15.83
C ASN A 78 1.43 -5.06 -14.39
N LEU A 79 0.20 -4.72 -14.06
CA LEU A 79 -0.43 -5.17 -12.83
C LEU A 79 -0.97 -6.61 -12.93
N CYS A 80 -1.22 -7.10 -14.14
CA CYS A 80 -1.68 -8.47 -14.36
C CYS A 80 -0.54 -9.47 -14.12
N ASN A 81 -0.88 -10.61 -13.48
CA ASN A 81 0.08 -11.67 -13.14
C ASN A 81 1.28 -11.17 -12.30
N SER A 82 1.08 -10.15 -11.50
CA SER A 82 2.10 -9.55 -10.65
C SER A 82 1.89 -9.90 -9.17
N ILE A 83 2.87 -9.57 -8.35
CA ILE A 83 2.74 -9.57 -6.89
C ILE A 83 2.76 -8.11 -6.44
N ILE A 84 1.69 -7.68 -5.79
CA ILE A 84 1.56 -6.31 -5.29
C ILE A 84 1.57 -6.33 -3.76
N ILE A 85 2.56 -5.69 -3.16
CA ILE A 85 2.68 -5.56 -1.71
C ILE A 85 2.20 -4.16 -1.32
N PHE A 86 1.12 -4.09 -0.56
CA PHE A 86 0.61 -2.86 0.04
C PHE A 86 1.11 -2.76 1.48
N ASP A 87 2.03 -1.85 1.70
CA ASP A 87 2.58 -1.59 3.03
C ASP A 87 1.77 -0.51 3.75
N GLU A 88 1.65 -0.65 5.08
CA GLU A 88 0.89 0.27 5.94
C GLU A 88 -0.54 0.53 5.45
N VAL A 89 -1.28 -0.54 5.14
CA VAL A 89 -2.64 -0.44 4.56
C VAL A 89 -3.58 0.44 5.40
N GLN A 90 -3.39 0.50 6.71
CA GLN A 90 -4.19 1.36 7.58
C GLN A 90 -3.99 2.87 7.34
N ALA A 91 -2.92 3.27 6.64
CA ALA A 91 -2.67 4.66 6.29
C ALA A 91 -3.48 5.15 5.08
N PHE A 92 -4.21 4.25 4.40
CA PHE A 92 -5.10 4.66 3.31
C PHE A 92 -6.24 5.54 3.83
N PRO A 93 -6.56 6.63 3.13
CA PRO A 93 -7.70 7.47 3.50
C PRO A 93 -8.99 6.65 3.50
N VAL A 94 -9.81 6.79 4.55
CA VAL A 94 -11.10 6.08 4.67
C VAL A 94 -11.98 6.28 3.43
N ARG A 95 -11.96 7.47 2.82
CA ARG A 95 -12.70 7.78 1.58
C ARG A 95 -12.29 6.93 0.38
N CYS A 96 -11.09 6.37 0.39
CA CYS A 96 -10.56 5.55 -0.70
C CYS A 96 -10.68 4.05 -0.42
N THR A 97 -11.18 3.65 0.75
CA THR A 97 -11.18 2.24 1.18
C THR A 97 -12.03 1.36 0.24
N GLU A 98 -13.19 1.84 -0.19
CA GLU A 98 -14.04 1.10 -1.14
C GLU A 98 -13.36 0.92 -2.50
N LEU A 99 -12.77 1.99 -3.04
CA LEU A 99 -12.01 1.91 -4.30
C LEU A 99 -10.80 0.99 -4.16
N PHE A 100 -10.13 1.02 -3.02
CA PHE A 100 -9.02 0.14 -2.72
C PHE A 100 -9.48 -1.33 -2.71
N ASN A 101 -10.55 -1.66 -1.97
CA ASN A 101 -11.10 -3.00 -1.91
C ASN A 101 -11.52 -3.50 -3.30
N LEU A 102 -12.21 -2.64 -4.06
CA LEU A 102 -12.61 -2.94 -5.44
C LEU A 102 -11.39 -3.25 -6.32
N SER A 103 -10.33 -2.44 -6.20
CA SER A 103 -9.07 -2.63 -6.94
C SER A 103 -8.42 -3.97 -6.62
N VAL A 104 -8.26 -4.27 -5.32
CA VAL A 104 -7.63 -5.52 -4.87
C VAL A 104 -8.45 -6.72 -5.30
N ASN A 105 -9.77 -6.67 -5.16
CA ASN A 105 -10.66 -7.72 -5.60
C ASN A 105 -10.57 -7.96 -7.11
N PHE A 106 -10.62 -6.88 -7.91
CA PHE A 106 -10.50 -6.95 -9.36
C PHE A 106 -9.16 -7.57 -9.79
N LEU A 107 -8.06 -7.05 -9.27
CA LEU A 107 -6.72 -7.52 -9.62
C LEU A 107 -6.53 -9.00 -9.23
N SER A 108 -7.01 -9.40 -8.06
CA SER A 108 -6.84 -10.77 -7.58
C SER A 108 -7.74 -11.77 -8.30
N GLN A 109 -8.98 -11.39 -8.63
CA GLN A 109 -9.95 -12.32 -9.23
C GLN A 109 -9.83 -12.41 -10.75
N PHE A 110 -9.51 -11.31 -11.42
CA PHE A 110 -9.56 -11.23 -12.88
C PHE A 110 -8.21 -11.07 -13.55
N CYS A 111 -7.21 -10.52 -12.84
CA CYS A 111 -5.91 -10.23 -13.42
C CYS A 111 -4.80 -11.22 -13.02
N GLY A 112 -5.11 -12.23 -12.23
CA GLY A 112 -4.12 -13.21 -11.76
C GLY A 112 -3.06 -12.61 -10.80
N THR A 113 -3.37 -11.47 -10.20
CA THR A 113 -2.45 -10.74 -9.33
C THR A 113 -2.54 -11.24 -7.90
N THR A 114 -1.41 -11.41 -7.23
CA THR A 114 -1.38 -11.71 -5.80
C THR A 114 -1.20 -10.41 -5.01
N ALA A 115 -2.19 -10.05 -4.21
CA ALA A 115 -2.12 -8.89 -3.32
C ALA A 115 -1.69 -9.31 -1.92
N VAL A 116 -0.63 -8.69 -1.40
CA VAL A 116 -0.13 -8.86 -0.03
C VAL A 116 -0.41 -7.57 0.73
N LEU A 117 -1.14 -7.69 1.84
CA LEU A 117 -1.51 -6.55 2.68
C LEU A 117 -0.70 -6.60 3.97
N CYS A 118 0.14 -5.58 4.19
CA CYS A 118 0.95 -5.42 5.38
C CYS A 118 0.36 -4.32 6.26
N SER A 119 0.21 -4.59 7.55
CA SER A 119 -0.35 -3.64 8.50
C SER A 119 0.12 -3.95 9.92
N ALA A 120 0.47 -2.92 10.68
CA ALA A 120 0.73 -3.04 12.12
C ALA A 120 -0.57 -3.19 12.92
N THR A 121 -1.66 -2.62 12.41
CA THR A 121 -3.01 -2.71 13.00
C THR A 121 -3.96 -3.18 11.91
N GLN A 122 -4.69 -4.27 12.15
CA GLN A 122 -5.63 -4.77 11.11
C GLN A 122 -6.75 -3.75 10.88
N PRO A 123 -6.80 -3.10 9.71
CA PRO A 123 -7.93 -2.27 9.38
C PRO A 123 -9.16 -3.15 9.14
N THR A 124 -10.34 -2.65 9.50
CA THR A 124 -11.62 -3.34 9.29
C THR A 124 -12.07 -3.32 7.83
N LEU A 125 -11.18 -3.71 6.91
CA LEU A 125 -11.46 -3.73 5.46
C LEU A 125 -12.60 -4.66 5.06
N ALA A 126 -12.89 -5.65 5.90
CA ALA A 126 -13.96 -6.64 5.69
C ALA A 126 -15.31 -6.24 6.32
N SER A 127 -15.41 -5.08 6.98
CA SER A 127 -16.62 -4.64 7.70
C SER A 127 -17.37 -3.51 7.01
N LEU A 128 -17.07 -3.22 5.75
CA LEU A 128 -17.83 -2.26 4.96
C LEU A 128 -19.19 -2.84 4.59
N GLU A 129 -20.19 -1.99 4.44
CA GLU A 129 -21.53 -2.40 3.99
C GLU A 129 -21.50 -2.91 2.54
N GLU A 130 -20.66 -2.28 1.71
CA GLU A 130 -20.46 -2.64 0.30
C GLU A 130 -18.97 -2.80 -0.02
N ASN A 131 -18.66 -3.55 -1.07
CA ASN A 131 -17.30 -3.74 -1.61
C ASN A 131 -16.28 -4.25 -0.57
N ASN A 132 -16.68 -5.26 0.21
CA ASN A 132 -15.76 -5.92 1.12
C ASN A 132 -14.57 -6.53 0.38
N ILE A 133 -13.40 -6.52 1.03
CA ILE A 133 -12.25 -7.23 0.49
C ILE A 133 -12.51 -8.74 0.48
N CYS A 134 -12.04 -9.43 -0.56
CA CYS A 134 -12.12 -10.89 -0.63
C CYS A 134 -11.41 -11.52 0.58
N LYS A 135 -11.79 -12.74 0.92
CA LYS A 135 -11.21 -13.48 2.04
C LYS A 135 -9.68 -13.55 1.88
N CYS A 136 -8.98 -12.88 2.78
CA CYS A 136 -7.53 -12.93 2.87
C CYS A 136 -7.06 -14.19 3.60
N LEU A 137 -5.93 -14.74 3.17
CA LEU A 137 -5.20 -15.76 3.92
C LEU A 137 -4.16 -15.08 4.80
N GLU A 138 -4.10 -15.46 6.06
CA GLU A 138 -3.06 -14.98 6.95
C GLU A 138 -1.74 -15.68 6.65
N MET A 139 -0.68 -14.90 6.38
CA MET A 139 0.64 -15.44 6.05
C MET A 139 1.36 -15.99 7.28
N SER A 140 1.12 -15.40 8.46
CA SER A 140 1.72 -15.83 9.73
C SER A 140 0.75 -16.67 10.53
N GLY A 141 0.56 -17.93 10.27
CA GLY A 141 -0.43 -18.78 10.94
C GLY A 141 -0.40 -18.84 12.50
N GLU A 142 0.40 -18.01 13.14
CA GLU A 142 0.57 -17.92 14.59
C GLU A 142 0.50 -16.47 15.14
N SER A 143 -0.21 -15.56 14.46
CA SER A 143 -0.27 -14.14 14.89
C SER A 143 -0.69 -13.94 16.32
N GLU A 144 -1.66 -14.72 16.81
CA GLU A 144 -2.08 -14.66 18.23
C GLU A 144 -0.97 -15.02 19.22
N LYS A 145 -0.12 -15.98 18.88
CA LYS A 145 1.02 -16.39 19.70
C LYS A 145 2.05 -15.28 19.79
N TYR A 146 2.37 -14.66 18.65
CA TYR A 146 3.30 -13.53 18.61
C TYR A 146 2.73 -12.31 19.32
N THR A 147 1.46 -11.98 19.14
CA THR A 147 0.79 -10.88 19.84
C THR A 147 0.88 -11.06 21.35
N LYS A 148 0.64 -12.26 21.87
CA LYS A 148 0.78 -12.57 23.30
C LYS A 148 2.23 -12.46 23.79
N ALA A 149 3.20 -12.98 23.00
CA ALA A 149 4.61 -12.97 23.37
C ALA A 149 5.22 -11.55 23.37
N PHE A 150 4.73 -10.66 22.51
CA PHE A 150 5.20 -9.28 22.40
C PHE A 150 4.32 -8.27 23.16
N LYS A 151 3.32 -8.71 23.90
CA LYS A 151 2.47 -7.82 24.71
C LYS A 151 3.32 -7.15 25.80
N ARG A 152 3.63 -5.85 25.62
CA ARG A 152 4.45 -5.05 26.53
C ARG A 152 3.63 -4.17 27.47
N VAL A 153 2.37 -3.92 27.15
CA VAL A 153 1.49 -3.02 27.87
C VAL A 153 0.12 -3.66 28.03
N GLU A 154 -0.55 -3.29 29.11
CA GLU A 154 -1.96 -3.57 29.31
C GLU A 154 -2.74 -2.27 29.18
N ILE A 155 -3.72 -2.26 28.28
CA ILE A 155 -4.59 -1.09 28.08
C ILE A 155 -5.77 -1.25 29.05
N ILE A 156 -5.87 -0.34 30.00
CA ILE A 156 -6.98 -0.27 30.95
C ILE A 156 -7.93 0.84 30.50
N ASP A 157 -9.17 0.47 30.19
CA ASP A 157 -10.20 1.44 29.81
C ASP A 157 -10.79 2.08 31.07
N GLU A 158 -10.37 3.29 31.37
CA GLU A 158 -10.91 4.10 32.49
C GLU A 158 -11.93 5.16 32.00
N THR A 159 -12.37 5.13 30.75
CA THR A 159 -13.33 6.13 30.21
C THR A 159 -14.66 6.15 30.94
N LYS A 160 -15.01 5.07 31.65
CA LYS A 160 -16.22 4.96 32.46
C LYS A 160 -16.00 5.36 33.91
N ASN A 161 -14.78 5.74 34.30
CA ASN A 161 -14.44 6.12 35.65
C ASN A 161 -14.83 7.59 35.87
N GLU A 162 -15.72 7.88 36.84
CA GLU A 162 -16.21 9.22 37.16
C GLU A 162 -15.10 10.21 37.60
N ARG A 163 -13.88 9.71 37.91
CA ARG A 163 -12.72 10.53 38.25
C ARG A 163 -12.18 11.36 37.07
N TYR A 164 -12.53 11.01 35.83
CA TYR A 164 -12.13 11.76 34.65
C TYR A 164 -13.38 12.37 34.00
N PRO A 165 -13.70 13.63 34.28
CA PRO A 165 -14.82 14.30 33.61
C PRO A 165 -14.60 14.30 32.11
N ARG A 166 -15.59 13.84 31.35
CA ARG A 166 -15.63 13.90 29.88
C ARG A 166 -15.27 15.32 29.45
N GLY A 167 -14.33 15.41 28.54
CA GLY A 167 -13.58 16.58 28.10
C GLY A 167 -14.32 17.91 28.18
N MET A 168 -13.57 18.94 28.56
CA MET A 168 -13.97 20.33 28.34
C MET A 168 -14.18 20.49 26.84
N GLU A 169 -15.42 20.76 26.42
CA GLU A 169 -15.71 21.32 25.13
C GLU A 169 -14.98 22.67 25.10
N THR A 170 -13.97 22.79 24.28
CA THR A 170 -13.34 24.08 23.97
C THR A 170 -14.30 24.85 23.10
N GLU A 171 -14.83 25.96 23.62
CA GLU A 171 -15.51 27.00 22.88
C GLU A 171 -14.60 27.56 21.74
#